data_7b644706697fe20b7955b59bd9a7d64f
#
_entry.id   7b644706697fe20b7955b59bd9a7d64f
#
_cell.length_a   1.000
_cell.length_b   1.000
_cell.length_c   1.000
_cell.angle_alpha   90.00
_cell.angle_beta   90.00
_cell.angle_gamma   90.00
#
_symmetry.space_group_name_H-M   'P 1'
#
loop_
_entity.id
_entity.type
_entity.pdbx_description
1 polymer ?
#
loop_
_entity_poly.entity_id
_entity_poly.type
_entity_poly.pdbx_seq_one_letter_code
_entity_poly.pdbx_strand_id
1 'polypeptide(L)'
;YLFGGGMSMEDIISELVSGSKYNPDAITITFKEGMRITDYASEIAKATNHSETEVLNTLNDSTFLETLRQKYWFLTDSILQEGIYYPLEGYLAPDTYQFDGKDVSVSTIVETMLDEMEKELEPYRSQIQNNVHYYMTMASLVELEGTNTENRKMIAGIFENRIAANMNFGSDVTTYYKT
;
A
#
# COMPACT_ATOMS: atom_id res chain seq x y z
N TYR A 1 -10.56 -26.81 -8.63
CA TYR A 1 -10.49 -26.29 -10.01
C TYR A 1 -11.92 -26.07 -10.51
N LEU A 2 -12.17 -24.94 -11.17
CA LEU A 2 -13.43 -24.71 -11.88
C LEU A 2 -13.16 -24.80 -13.39
N PHE A 3 -13.74 -25.84 -14.04
CA PHE A 3 -13.63 -25.98 -15.48
C PHE A 3 -14.94 -25.55 -16.15
N GLY A 4 -14.88 -24.54 -17.01
CA GLY A 4 -16.00 -24.09 -17.82
C GLY A 4 -16.17 -24.95 -19.09
N GLY A 5 -17.42 -25.14 -19.56
CA GLY A 5 -17.71 -25.97 -20.74
C GLY A 5 -17.15 -25.45 -22.07
N GLY A 6 -16.48 -24.29 -22.08
CA GLY A 6 -15.82 -23.72 -23.26
C GLY A 6 -14.31 -23.60 -23.16
N MET A 7 -13.68 -24.15 -22.10
CA MET A 7 -12.23 -24.10 -21.94
C MET A 7 -11.54 -25.04 -22.93
N SER A 8 -10.42 -24.55 -23.51
CA SER A 8 -9.55 -25.38 -24.33
C SER A 8 -8.77 -26.38 -23.47
N MET A 9 -8.15 -27.38 -24.08
CA MET A 9 -7.28 -28.34 -23.39
C MET A 9 -6.06 -27.60 -22.78
N GLU A 10 -5.52 -26.61 -23.49
CA GLU A 10 -4.41 -25.77 -23.03
C GLU A 10 -4.80 -24.97 -21.79
N ASP A 11 -6.01 -24.40 -21.75
CA ASP A 11 -6.52 -23.66 -20.59
C ASP A 11 -6.67 -24.57 -19.36
N ILE A 12 -7.22 -25.79 -19.56
CA ILE A 12 -7.38 -26.79 -18.50
C ILE A 12 -6.00 -27.21 -17.95
N ILE A 13 -5.04 -27.48 -18.82
CA ILE A 13 -3.68 -27.84 -18.41
C ILE A 13 -3.01 -26.70 -17.66
N SER A 14 -3.15 -25.46 -18.16
CA SER A 14 -2.60 -24.26 -17.52
C SER A 14 -3.18 -24.09 -16.10
N GLU A 15 -4.48 -24.24 -15.94
CA GLU A 15 -5.17 -24.17 -14.64
C GLU A 15 -4.67 -25.27 -13.67
N LEU A 16 -4.50 -26.49 -14.16
CA LEU A 16 -3.97 -27.60 -13.36
C LEU A 16 -2.50 -27.38 -12.96
N VAL A 17 -1.69 -26.85 -13.86
CA VAL A 17 -0.25 -26.58 -13.62
C VAL A 17 -0.08 -25.40 -12.64
N SER A 18 -0.92 -24.36 -12.73
CA SER A 18 -0.89 -23.22 -11.80
C SER A 18 -1.18 -23.62 -10.35
N GLY A 19 -1.85 -24.76 -10.14
CA GLY A 19 -2.24 -25.23 -8.83
C GLY A 19 -3.36 -24.41 -8.18
N SER A 20 -3.94 -23.45 -8.90
CA SER A 20 -5.00 -22.60 -8.37
C SER A 20 -6.26 -23.44 -8.10
N LYS A 21 -6.74 -23.40 -6.88
CA LYS A 21 -7.98 -24.09 -6.49
C LYS A 21 -9.12 -23.11 -6.56
N TYR A 22 -10.21 -23.50 -7.23
CA TYR A 22 -11.43 -22.72 -7.17
C TYR A 22 -11.91 -22.63 -5.71
N ASN A 23 -11.99 -21.42 -5.22
CA ASN A 23 -12.55 -21.11 -3.91
C ASN A 23 -13.81 -20.26 -4.12
N PRO A 24 -15.03 -20.82 -3.87
CA PRO A 24 -16.28 -20.07 -4.05
C PRO A 24 -16.43 -18.91 -3.06
N ASP A 25 -15.72 -18.94 -1.94
CA ASP A 25 -15.78 -17.92 -0.89
C ASP A 25 -14.70 -16.83 -1.08
N ALA A 26 -13.82 -16.99 -2.07
CA ALA A 26 -12.76 -16.02 -2.33
C ALA A 26 -13.34 -14.62 -2.56
N ILE A 27 -12.71 -13.64 -1.94
CA ILE A 27 -13.02 -12.22 -2.11
C ILE A 27 -11.90 -11.51 -2.85
N THR A 28 -12.26 -10.44 -3.54
CA THR A 28 -11.29 -9.58 -4.22
C THR A 28 -11.45 -8.16 -3.68
N ILE A 29 -10.34 -7.53 -3.31
CA ILE A 29 -10.30 -6.15 -2.84
C ILE A 29 -9.36 -5.38 -3.77
N THR A 30 -9.84 -4.27 -4.33
CA THR A 30 -9.04 -3.38 -5.18
C THR A 30 -8.75 -2.09 -4.43
N PHE A 31 -7.47 -1.80 -4.25
CA PHE A 31 -6.98 -0.55 -3.70
C PHE A 31 -6.41 0.30 -4.83
N LYS A 32 -6.94 1.51 -4.99
CA LYS A 32 -6.52 2.43 -6.06
C LYS A 32 -5.34 3.27 -5.59
N GLU A 33 -4.54 3.71 -6.55
CA GLU A 33 -3.50 4.71 -6.32
C GLU A 33 -4.08 6.00 -5.72
N GLY A 34 -3.33 6.64 -4.82
CA GLY A 34 -3.74 7.87 -4.15
C GLY A 34 -4.76 7.73 -3.02
N MET A 35 -5.18 6.51 -2.67
CA MET A 35 -6.04 6.26 -1.51
C MET A 35 -5.29 6.49 -0.20
N ARG A 36 -6.02 7.01 0.80
CA ARG A 36 -5.52 7.20 2.17
C ARG A 36 -5.76 5.95 3.02
N ILE A 37 -5.09 5.85 4.15
CA ILE A 37 -5.30 4.73 5.11
C ILE A 37 -6.78 4.58 5.53
N THR A 38 -7.52 5.67 5.66
CA THR A 38 -8.95 5.65 5.96
C THR A 38 -9.78 5.04 4.83
N ASP A 39 -9.39 5.28 3.57
CA ASP A 39 -10.04 4.68 2.41
C ASP A 39 -9.74 3.17 2.34
N TYR A 40 -8.49 2.78 2.62
CA TYR A 40 -8.11 1.36 2.74
C TYR A 40 -8.95 0.66 3.81
N ALA A 41 -9.11 1.27 5.00
CA ALA A 41 -9.93 0.71 6.05
C ALA A 41 -11.39 0.52 5.62
N SER A 42 -11.94 1.49 4.89
CA SER A 42 -13.30 1.42 4.37
C SER A 42 -13.46 0.31 3.32
N GLU A 43 -12.51 0.16 2.37
CA GLU A 43 -12.58 -0.91 1.37
C GLU A 43 -12.43 -2.31 2.00
N ILE A 44 -11.54 -2.47 3.00
CA ILE A 44 -11.41 -3.72 3.75
C ILE A 44 -12.72 -4.04 4.48
N ALA A 45 -13.30 -3.07 5.19
CA ALA A 45 -14.55 -3.28 5.93
C ALA A 45 -15.73 -3.63 5.02
N LYS A 46 -15.82 -3.07 3.81
CA LYS A 46 -16.85 -3.42 2.83
C LYS A 46 -16.72 -4.86 2.32
N ALA A 47 -15.51 -5.35 2.17
CA ALA A 47 -15.25 -6.65 1.55
C ALA A 47 -15.16 -7.80 2.56
N THR A 48 -14.90 -7.52 3.83
CA THR A 48 -14.64 -8.49 4.90
C THR A 48 -15.69 -8.41 6.01
N ASN A 49 -15.53 -9.23 7.05
CA ASN A 49 -16.37 -9.19 8.27
C ASN A 49 -15.79 -8.23 9.35
N HIS A 50 -14.75 -7.46 9.04
CA HIS A 50 -14.18 -6.46 9.94
C HIS A 50 -14.88 -5.11 9.81
N SER A 51 -14.93 -4.36 10.91
CA SER A 51 -15.35 -2.96 10.90
C SER A 51 -14.17 -2.03 10.55
N GLU A 52 -14.43 -0.84 10.01
CA GLU A 52 -13.39 0.18 9.77
C GLU A 52 -12.58 0.49 11.04
N THR A 53 -13.25 0.52 12.20
CA THR A 53 -12.60 0.78 13.49
C THR A 53 -11.61 -0.33 13.85
N GLU A 54 -11.96 -1.60 13.63
CA GLU A 54 -11.05 -2.73 13.87
C GLU A 54 -9.85 -2.67 12.94
N VAL A 55 -10.06 -2.35 11.66
CA VAL A 55 -8.97 -2.19 10.70
C VAL A 55 -8.03 -1.07 11.14
N LEU A 56 -8.55 0.13 11.45
CA LEU A 56 -7.74 1.25 11.88
C LEU A 56 -7.00 0.97 13.20
N ASN A 57 -7.63 0.27 14.15
CA ASN A 57 -6.98 -0.14 15.38
C ASN A 57 -5.81 -1.09 15.12
N THR A 58 -5.97 -2.06 14.21
CA THR A 58 -4.88 -2.98 13.82
C THR A 58 -3.74 -2.24 13.15
N LEU A 59 -4.04 -1.30 12.23
CA LEU A 59 -3.04 -0.49 11.53
C LEU A 59 -2.25 0.46 12.46
N ASN A 60 -2.79 0.76 13.64
CA ASN A 60 -2.15 1.59 14.66
C ASN A 60 -1.65 0.78 15.88
N ASP A 61 -1.80 -0.54 15.87
CA ASP A 61 -1.34 -1.37 16.99
C ASP A 61 0.19 -1.41 17.05
N SER A 62 0.75 -0.96 18.17
CA SER A 62 2.19 -0.82 18.35
C SER A 62 2.95 -2.16 18.26
N THR A 63 2.33 -3.25 18.71
CA THR A 63 2.94 -4.59 18.67
C THR A 63 2.98 -5.10 17.23
N PHE A 64 1.90 -4.90 16.50
CA PHE A 64 1.83 -5.26 15.09
C PHE A 64 2.83 -4.45 14.25
N LEU A 65 2.86 -3.13 14.44
CA LEU A 65 3.81 -2.25 13.75
C LEU A 65 5.26 -2.64 14.03
N GLU A 66 5.59 -3.00 15.26
CA GLU A 66 6.95 -3.46 15.60
C GLU A 66 7.29 -4.79 14.89
N THR A 67 6.33 -5.72 14.79
CA THR A 67 6.50 -6.98 14.03
C THR A 67 6.76 -6.71 12.56
N LEU A 68 6.01 -5.79 11.96
CA LEU A 68 6.19 -5.40 10.55
C LEU A 68 7.56 -4.74 10.31
N ARG A 69 8.02 -3.88 11.22
CA ARG A 69 9.33 -3.24 11.13
C ARG A 69 10.50 -4.23 11.19
N GLN A 70 10.34 -5.31 11.92
CA GLN A 70 11.34 -6.38 11.95
C GLN A 70 11.35 -7.22 10.66
N LYS A 71 10.23 -7.29 9.97
CA LYS A 71 10.06 -8.06 8.74
C LYS A 71 10.47 -7.28 7.49
N TYR A 72 10.09 -6.01 7.39
CA TYR A 72 10.24 -5.20 6.18
C TYR A 72 11.32 -4.12 6.34
N TRP A 73 12.36 -4.18 5.53
CA TRP A 73 13.52 -3.27 5.57
C TRP A 73 13.17 -1.79 5.37
N PHE A 74 12.07 -1.51 4.67
CA PHE A 74 11.63 -0.15 4.35
C PHE A 74 10.75 0.48 5.44
N LEU A 75 10.30 -0.29 6.43
CA LEU A 75 9.58 0.22 7.59
C LEU A 75 10.57 0.55 8.72
N THR A 76 11.00 1.80 8.80
CA THR A 76 12.00 2.26 9.78
C THR A 76 11.34 2.90 11.01
N ASP A 77 12.12 3.26 12.02
CA ASP A 77 11.65 4.00 13.20
C ASP A 77 10.93 5.30 12.85
N SER A 78 11.19 5.83 11.66
CA SER A 78 10.58 7.09 11.20
C SER A 78 9.06 7.03 11.09
N ILE A 79 8.45 5.85 10.88
CA ILE A 79 6.97 5.72 10.82
C ILE A 79 6.30 5.90 12.19
N LEU A 80 7.06 5.83 13.28
CA LEU A 80 6.57 5.97 14.66
C LEU A 80 6.93 7.32 15.29
N GLN A 81 7.44 8.26 14.51
CA GLN A 81 7.81 9.59 15.02
C GLN A 81 6.58 10.38 15.45
N GLU A 82 6.79 11.28 16.42
CA GLU A 82 5.75 12.21 16.87
C GLU A 82 5.22 13.04 15.68
N GLY A 83 3.90 13.11 15.57
CA GLY A 83 3.23 13.82 14.48
C GLY A 83 2.81 12.94 13.30
N ILE A 84 3.25 11.68 13.23
CA ILE A 84 2.75 10.70 12.27
C ILE A 84 1.37 10.21 12.73
N TYR A 85 0.32 10.41 11.89
CA TYR A 85 -1.04 9.99 12.20
C TYR A 85 -1.30 8.52 11.91
N TYR A 86 -0.83 8.08 10.74
CA TYR A 86 -0.99 6.71 10.26
C TYR A 86 0.39 6.17 9.85
N PRO A 87 1.00 5.32 10.69
CA PRO A 87 2.36 4.80 10.46
C PRO A 87 2.58 4.15 9.10
N LEU A 88 1.54 3.51 8.54
CA LEU A 88 1.61 2.80 7.26
C LEU A 88 1.10 3.62 6.06
N GLU A 89 0.79 4.91 6.24
CA GLU A 89 0.36 5.78 5.13
C GLU A 89 1.43 5.84 4.04
N GLY A 90 1.04 5.52 2.81
CA GLY A 90 1.93 5.48 1.65
C GLY A 90 2.79 4.22 1.52
N TYR A 91 2.74 3.28 2.49
CA TYR A 91 3.53 2.05 2.46
C TYR A 91 2.77 0.81 1.96
N LEU A 92 1.45 0.89 1.83
CA LEU A 92 0.62 -0.21 1.34
C LEU A 92 0.49 -0.13 -0.18
N ALA A 93 0.95 -1.14 -0.91
CA ALA A 93 0.91 -1.14 -2.37
C ALA A 93 -0.53 -1.15 -2.89
N PRO A 94 -0.90 -0.22 -3.79
CA PRO A 94 -2.19 -0.23 -4.45
C PRO A 94 -2.20 -1.31 -5.54
N ASP A 95 -3.10 -2.29 -5.41
CA ASP A 95 -3.33 -3.34 -6.42
C ASP A 95 -4.68 -4.02 -6.16
N THR A 96 -4.99 -5.03 -6.94
CA THR A 96 -6.14 -5.92 -6.74
C THR A 96 -5.68 -7.24 -6.11
N TYR A 97 -6.09 -7.47 -4.87
CA TYR A 97 -5.71 -8.65 -4.10
C TYR A 97 -6.88 -9.62 -3.95
N GLN A 98 -6.58 -10.91 -4.02
CA GLN A 98 -7.54 -11.97 -3.78
C GLN A 98 -7.24 -12.65 -2.43
N PHE A 99 -8.28 -12.90 -1.63
CA PHE A 99 -8.18 -13.56 -0.32
C PHE A 99 -9.17 -14.72 -0.24
N ASP A 100 -8.90 -15.69 0.62
CA ASP A 100 -9.64 -16.94 0.72
C ASP A 100 -11.09 -16.78 1.22
N GLY A 101 -11.44 -15.63 1.79
CA GLY A 101 -12.80 -15.35 2.25
C GLY A 101 -12.89 -14.10 3.13
N LYS A 102 -14.12 -13.78 3.53
CA LYS A 102 -14.41 -12.57 4.34
C LYS A 102 -13.81 -12.57 5.74
N ASP A 103 -13.42 -13.74 6.25
CA ASP A 103 -12.80 -13.89 7.58
C ASP A 103 -11.27 -13.73 7.55
N VAL A 104 -10.69 -13.35 6.40
CA VAL A 104 -9.26 -13.05 6.30
C VAL A 104 -8.86 -11.99 7.33
N SER A 105 -7.77 -12.21 8.07
CA SER A 105 -7.34 -11.25 9.08
C SER A 105 -6.82 -9.96 8.45
N VAL A 106 -7.01 -8.83 9.14
CA VAL A 106 -6.47 -7.53 8.72
C VAL A 106 -4.94 -7.60 8.57
N SER A 107 -4.25 -8.32 9.47
CA SER A 107 -2.80 -8.51 9.39
C SER A 107 -2.38 -9.23 8.10
N THR A 108 -3.11 -10.27 7.67
CA THR A 108 -2.84 -10.96 6.41
C THR A 108 -3.00 -10.02 5.21
N ILE A 109 -4.04 -9.20 5.19
CA ILE A 109 -4.27 -8.22 4.13
C ILE A 109 -3.09 -7.23 4.06
N VAL A 110 -2.74 -6.65 5.21
CA VAL A 110 -1.64 -5.67 5.31
C VAL A 110 -0.30 -6.28 4.90
N GLU A 111 0.02 -7.47 5.39
CA GLU A 111 1.27 -8.15 5.03
C GLU A 111 1.33 -8.48 3.53
N THR A 112 0.23 -8.88 2.91
CA THR A 112 0.16 -9.12 1.46
C THR A 112 0.47 -7.84 0.67
N MET A 113 -0.06 -6.71 1.11
CA MET A 113 0.21 -5.41 0.48
C MET A 113 1.65 -4.93 0.70
N LEU A 114 2.22 -5.20 1.88
CA LEU A 114 3.62 -4.89 2.17
C LEU A 114 4.59 -5.81 1.42
N ASP A 115 4.26 -7.09 1.25
CA ASP A 115 5.04 -8.02 0.42
C ASP A 115 5.10 -7.56 -1.05
N GLU A 116 4.03 -6.93 -1.56
CA GLU A 116 4.03 -6.33 -2.91
C GLU A 116 4.86 -5.04 -2.93
N MET A 117 4.69 -4.16 -1.94
CA MET A 117 5.50 -2.95 -1.82
C MET A 117 7.00 -3.28 -1.73
N GLU A 118 7.38 -4.36 -1.05
CA GLU A 118 8.78 -4.79 -0.98
C GLU A 118 9.34 -5.11 -2.36
N LYS A 119 8.59 -5.83 -3.21
CA LYS A 119 8.99 -6.14 -4.58
C LYS A 119 9.17 -4.88 -5.42
N GLU A 120 8.26 -3.92 -5.27
CA GLU A 120 8.33 -2.63 -5.97
C GLU A 120 9.54 -1.79 -5.53
N LEU A 121 9.89 -1.81 -4.24
CA LEU A 121 10.98 -1.01 -3.70
C LEU A 121 12.36 -1.68 -3.82
N GLU A 122 12.43 -3.02 -3.92
CA GLU A 122 13.70 -3.75 -3.94
C GLU A 122 14.67 -3.29 -5.04
N PRO A 123 14.25 -2.99 -6.29
CA PRO A 123 15.15 -2.46 -7.32
C PRO A 123 15.81 -1.13 -6.95
N TYR A 124 15.20 -0.35 -6.05
CA TYR A 124 15.67 0.96 -5.62
C TYR A 124 16.35 0.93 -4.24
N ARG A 125 16.36 -0.20 -3.56
CA ARG A 125 16.84 -0.35 -2.18
C ARG A 125 18.18 0.31 -1.92
N SER A 126 19.18 0.08 -2.78
CA SER A 126 20.51 0.66 -2.62
C SER A 126 20.53 2.20 -2.65
N GLN A 127 19.53 2.82 -3.26
CA GLN A 127 19.41 4.27 -3.41
C GLN A 127 18.65 4.90 -2.25
N ILE A 128 17.60 4.21 -1.73
CA ILE A 128 16.64 4.81 -0.80
C ILE A 128 16.76 4.30 0.64
N GLN A 129 17.42 3.15 0.90
CA GLN A 129 17.43 2.47 2.20
C GLN A 129 17.88 3.35 3.38
N ASN A 130 18.72 4.35 3.15
CA ASN A 130 19.20 5.24 4.21
C ASN A 130 18.18 6.32 4.59
N ASN A 131 17.15 6.55 3.79
CA ASN A 131 16.16 7.60 4.02
C ASN A 131 14.80 7.27 3.39
N VAL A 132 14.33 6.03 3.59
CA VAL A 132 13.12 5.52 2.95
C VAL A 132 11.92 6.41 3.22
N HIS A 133 11.71 6.80 4.49
CA HIS A 133 10.55 7.60 4.87
C HIS A 133 10.49 8.95 4.13
N TYR A 134 11.63 9.59 3.91
CA TYR A 134 11.71 10.80 3.10
C TYR A 134 11.23 10.55 1.67
N TYR A 135 11.71 9.49 1.02
CA TYR A 135 11.32 9.17 -0.36
C TYR A 135 9.85 8.78 -0.45
N MET A 136 9.33 8.00 0.50
CA MET A 136 7.92 7.64 0.54
C MET A 136 7.02 8.86 0.74
N THR A 137 7.40 9.76 1.65
CA THR A 137 6.68 11.02 1.87
C THR A 137 6.71 11.90 0.62
N MET A 138 7.87 12.04 -0.02
CA MET A 138 7.99 12.81 -1.26
C MET A 138 7.14 12.19 -2.38
N ALA A 139 7.18 10.86 -2.53
CA ALA A 139 6.40 10.14 -3.53
C ALA A 139 4.88 10.35 -3.32
N SER A 140 4.39 10.29 -2.07
CA SER A 140 2.97 10.51 -1.76
C SER A 140 2.49 11.91 -2.13
N LEU A 141 3.32 12.94 -1.91
CA LEU A 141 3.01 14.31 -2.31
C LEU A 141 3.01 14.46 -3.84
N VAL A 142 4.02 13.90 -4.50
CA VAL A 142 4.14 13.94 -5.96
C VAL A 142 3.00 13.17 -6.65
N GLU A 143 2.55 12.05 -6.07
CA GLU A 143 1.44 11.26 -6.58
C GLU A 143 0.14 12.07 -6.63
N LEU A 144 -0.15 12.82 -5.59
CA LEU A 144 -1.38 13.60 -5.49
C LEU A 144 -1.37 14.90 -6.33
N GLU A 145 -0.19 15.45 -6.60
CA GLU A 145 -0.03 16.68 -7.39
C GLU A 145 0.17 16.42 -8.90
N GLY A 146 0.75 15.26 -9.23
CA GLY A 146 1.21 14.97 -10.58
C GLY A 146 0.24 14.10 -11.38
N THR A 147 -0.16 14.58 -12.56
CA THR A 147 -1.11 13.87 -13.45
C THR A 147 -0.46 12.88 -14.41
N ASN A 148 0.85 13.00 -14.63
CA ASN A 148 1.63 12.11 -15.51
C ASN A 148 3.10 12.09 -15.11
N THR A 149 3.87 11.17 -15.67
CA THR A 149 5.29 10.96 -15.32
C THR A 149 6.15 12.21 -15.47
N GLU A 150 5.98 12.99 -16.53
CA GLU A 150 6.78 14.21 -16.73
C GLU A 150 6.43 15.31 -15.73
N ASN A 151 5.15 15.47 -15.42
CA ASN A 151 4.71 16.40 -14.37
C ASN A 151 5.22 15.96 -13.00
N ARG A 152 5.16 14.66 -12.68
CA ARG A 152 5.69 14.10 -11.41
C ARG A 152 7.17 14.41 -11.23
N LYS A 153 7.99 14.24 -12.27
CA LYS A 153 9.43 14.60 -12.25
C LYS A 153 9.66 16.09 -11.99
N MET A 154 8.89 16.95 -12.65
CA MET A 154 9.00 18.40 -12.42
C MET A 154 8.59 18.80 -11.01
N ILE A 155 7.50 18.24 -10.48
CA ILE A 155 7.01 18.52 -9.13
C ILE A 155 8.02 18.06 -8.09
N ALA A 156 8.57 16.86 -8.24
CA ALA A 156 9.65 16.37 -7.37
C ALA A 156 10.84 17.33 -7.36
N GLY A 157 11.32 17.79 -8.53
CA GLY A 157 12.39 18.76 -8.65
C GLY A 157 12.04 20.12 -7.99
N ILE A 158 10.79 20.58 -8.09
CA ILE A 158 10.33 21.81 -7.40
C ILE A 158 10.40 21.63 -5.88
N PHE A 159 9.90 20.51 -5.36
CA PHE A 159 9.93 20.24 -3.91
C PHE A 159 11.37 20.14 -3.39
N GLU A 160 12.26 19.44 -4.08
CA GLU A 160 13.67 19.37 -3.74
C GLU A 160 14.33 20.76 -3.70
N ASN A 161 14.07 21.60 -4.71
CA ASN A 161 14.59 22.96 -4.74
C ASN A 161 14.04 23.83 -3.60
N ARG A 162 12.77 23.67 -3.23
CA ARG A 162 12.16 24.36 -2.09
C ARG A 162 12.77 23.93 -0.75
N ILE A 163 13.01 22.64 -0.56
CA ILE A 163 13.72 22.12 0.61
C ILE A 163 15.12 22.74 0.70
N ALA A 164 15.88 22.69 -0.38
CA ALA A 164 17.23 23.25 -0.43
C ALA A 164 17.26 24.75 -0.14
N ALA A 165 16.22 25.49 -0.53
CA ALA A 165 16.05 26.92 -0.27
C ALA A 165 15.39 27.24 1.09
N ASN A 166 15.10 26.24 1.93
CA ASN A 166 14.35 26.36 3.20
C ASN A 166 12.99 27.07 3.01
N MET A 167 12.29 26.74 1.93
CA MET A 167 10.96 27.24 1.59
C MET A 167 9.89 26.20 1.95
N ASN A 168 8.68 26.66 2.23
CA ASN A 168 7.52 25.79 2.39
C ASN A 168 7.18 25.06 1.08
N PHE A 169 6.63 23.85 1.14
CA PHE A 169 6.21 23.07 -0.04
C PHE A 169 5.22 23.83 -0.92
N GLY A 170 4.28 24.56 -0.31
CA GLY A 170 3.23 25.28 -1.03
C GLY A 170 2.28 24.33 -1.77
N SER A 171 2.03 23.17 -1.17
CA SER A 171 1.10 22.15 -1.66
C SER A 171 -0.13 22.10 -0.74
N ASP A 172 -1.31 22.14 -1.34
CA ASP A 172 -2.58 22.06 -0.61
C ASP A 172 -2.76 20.70 0.08
N VAL A 173 -2.18 19.64 -0.50
CA VAL A 173 -2.19 18.28 0.05
C VAL A 173 -1.66 18.26 1.50
N THR A 174 -0.57 18.99 1.76
CA THR A 174 0.00 19.06 3.11
C THR A 174 -0.88 19.82 4.10
N THR A 175 -1.70 20.75 3.62
CA THR A 175 -2.58 21.57 4.45
C THR A 175 -3.82 20.81 4.91
N TYR A 176 -4.39 20.00 4.02
CA TYR A 176 -5.66 19.30 4.25
C TYR A 176 -5.48 17.84 4.70
N TYR A 177 -4.27 17.38 4.94
CA TYR A 177 -4.02 15.98 5.34
C TYR A 177 -4.71 15.60 6.67
N LYS A 178 -4.89 16.55 7.57
CA LYS A 178 -5.50 16.36 8.91
C LYS A 178 -7.01 16.54 8.95
N THR A 179 -7.61 17.02 7.89
CA THR A 179 -9.05 17.28 7.80
C THR A 179 -9.76 16.21 7.02
#